data_238dd59103bb427f0f941a9e483db761
#
_entry.id   238dd59103bb427f0f941a9e483db761
#
_cell.length_a   1.000
_cell.length_b   1.000
_cell.length_c   1.000
_cell.angle_alpha   90.00
_cell.angle_beta   90.00
_cell.angle_gamma   90.00
#
_symmetry.space_group_name_H-M   'P 1'
#
loop_
_entity.id
_entity.type
_entity.pdbx_description
1 polymer ?
#
loop_
_entity_poly.entity_id
_entity_poly.type
_entity_poly.pdbx_seq_one_letter_code
_entity_poly.pdbx_strand_id
1 'polypeptide(L)'
;MQSLLPVESHPLKISVIIPVLNEEENIVAAIRSVLSEPGVEVVVSDGGSSDATLKIAEGFREVKIVRTSRPSRGLQMDEGSRVATGDVLLFLHADTLLPSNWSEAIKKCFYGKAAVAGAFTFSIASKGISFRIIEFFSSLRARLLTLPFGDQAIFVRKEAFFKAGGFMGLPLMEDVDIIGRLKTLGKVCILKETVSASPRRWIKKGAAMNTFKNWFVFALYLAGVSPERLYRYYYGSR
;
A
#
# COMPACT_ATOMS: atom_id res chain seq x y z
N MET A 1 32.95 -11.29 -7.18
CA MET A 1 31.80 -12.09 -7.63
C MET A 1 31.39 -13.00 -6.47
N GLN A 2 30.64 -12.43 -5.50
CA GLN A 2 30.16 -13.21 -4.34
C GLN A 2 28.85 -13.89 -4.76
N SER A 3 28.84 -15.22 -4.72
CA SER A 3 27.68 -16.07 -4.93
C SER A 3 26.61 -15.74 -3.88
N LEU A 4 25.46 -15.29 -4.32
CA LEU A 4 24.26 -15.21 -3.49
C LEU A 4 23.93 -16.62 -3.01
N LEU A 5 23.92 -16.79 -1.69
CA LEU A 5 23.61 -18.02 -0.98
C LEU A 5 22.25 -18.61 -1.40
N PRO A 6 22.06 -19.93 -1.31
CA PRO A 6 20.82 -20.60 -1.65
C PRO A 6 19.69 -20.09 -0.75
N VAL A 7 18.54 -19.87 -1.36
CA VAL A 7 17.29 -19.47 -0.71
C VAL A 7 16.99 -20.48 0.40
N GLU A 8 17.10 -20.03 1.64
CA GLU A 8 16.70 -20.81 2.80
C GLU A 8 15.22 -21.24 2.66
N SER A 9 14.98 -22.50 2.97
CA SER A 9 13.71 -23.21 2.80
C SER A 9 12.63 -22.83 3.83
N HIS A 10 12.70 -21.63 4.44
CA HIS A 10 11.63 -21.17 5.33
C HIS A 10 10.52 -20.47 4.54
N PRO A 11 9.25 -20.82 4.82
CA PRO A 11 8.14 -20.15 4.17
C PRO A 11 8.16 -18.67 4.56
N LEU A 12 8.21 -17.78 3.54
CA LEU A 12 8.18 -16.32 3.75
C LEU A 12 6.98 -15.92 4.61
N LYS A 13 7.25 -15.28 5.75
CA LYS A 13 6.23 -14.72 6.62
C LYS A 13 5.86 -13.32 6.13
N ILE A 14 4.56 -13.05 6.04
CA ILE A 14 4.06 -11.75 5.57
C ILE A 14 3.41 -11.01 6.72
N SER A 15 3.77 -9.74 6.89
CA SER A 15 3.09 -8.80 7.78
C SER A 15 2.33 -7.77 6.94
N VAL A 16 1.04 -7.65 7.18
CA VAL A 16 0.17 -6.66 6.52
C VAL A 16 -0.01 -5.47 7.43
N ILE A 17 0.39 -4.29 6.97
CA ILE A 17 0.27 -3.02 7.66
C ILE A 17 -0.91 -2.24 7.07
N ILE A 18 -1.89 -1.93 7.90
CA ILE A 18 -3.11 -1.20 7.52
C ILE A 18 -3.10 0.17 8.21
N PRO A 19 -2.70 1.26 7.53
CA PRO A 19 -2.83 2.61 8.07
C PRO A 19 -4.31 3.02 8.10
N VAL A 20 -4.78 3.50 9.25
CA VAL A 20 -6.18 3.87 9.44
C VAL A 20 -6.33 5.28 10.03
N LEU A 21 -7.37 6.00 9.57
CA LEU A 21 -7.85 7.24 10.18
C LEU A 21 -9.33 7.40 9.84
N ASN A 22 -10.22 7.14 10.81
CA ASN A 22 -11.67 7.18 10.65
C ASN A 22 -12.15 6.28 9.50
N GLU A 23 -11.92 4.98 9.64
CA GLU A 23 -12.25 3.94 8.63
C GLU A 23 -13.18 2.86 9.21
N GLU A 24 -14.06 3.21 10.16
CA GLU A 24 -15.00 2.26 10.81
C GLU A 24 -15.86 1.49 9.82
N GLU A 25 -16.22 2.09 8.67
CA GLU A 25 -17.02 1.47 7.63
C GLU A 25 -16.26 0.39 6.81
N ASN A 26 -14.92 0.48 6.76
CA ASN A 26 -14.11 -0.33 5.84
C ASN A 26 -13.22 -1.34 6.55
N ILE A 27 -12.74 -1.03 7.77
CA ILE A 27 -11.68 -1.77 8.45
C ILE A 27 -12.01 -3.26 8.65
N VAL A 28 -13.27 -3.61 8.91
CA VAL A 28 -13.71 -5.01 9.08
C VAL A 28 -13.44 -5.83 7.82
N ALA A 29 -13.84 -5.28 6.66
CA ALA A 29 -13.69 -5.98 5.39
C ALA A 29 -12.21 -6.11 5.01
N ALA A 30 -11.40 -5.08 5.23
CA ALA A 30 -9.97 -5.11 4.99
C ALA A 30 -9.27 -6.18 5.85
N ILE A 31 -9.49 -6.18 7.18
CA ILE A 31 -8.92 -7.19 8.09
C ILE A 31 -9.34 -8.60 7.68
N ARG A 32 -10.62 -8.82 7.40
CA ARG A 32 -11.11 -10.15 6.96
C ARG A 32 -10.49 -10.61 5.65
N SER A 33 -10.25 -9.70 4.70
CA SER A 33 -9.57 -10.04 3.45
C SER A 33 -8.12 -10.49 3.68
N VAL A 34 -7.45 -9.95 4.69
CA VAL A 34 -6.11 -10.39 5.09
C VAL A 34 -6.16 -11.75 5.79
N LEU A 35 -7.04 -11.89 6.79
CA LEU A 35 -7.17 -13.10 7.61
C LEU A 35 -7.79 -14.29 6.86
N SER A 36 -8.20 -14.12 5.60
CA SER A 36 -8.55 -15.24 4.72
C SER A 36 -7.39 -16.20 4.47
N GLU A 37 -6.14 -15.74 4.68
CA GLU A 37 -4.92 -16.53 4.57
C GLU A 37 -4.35 -16.83 5.95
N PRO A 38 -4.02 -18.08 6.27
CA PRO A 38 -3.46 -18.43 7.58
C PRO A 38 -1.99 -18.02 7.72
N GLY A 39 -1.56 -17.80 8.95
CA GLY A 39 -0.14 -17.57 9.28
C GLY A 39 0.38 -16.19 8.88
N VAL A 40 -0.51 -15.23 8.62
CA VAL A 40 -0.17 -13.83 8.34
C VAL A 40 -0.24 -12.99 9.62
N GLU A 41 0.60 -11.97 9.71
CA GLU A 41 0.56 -10.98 10.77
C GLU A 41 -0.20 -9.75 10.29
N VAL A 42 -1.09 -9.21 11.12
CA VAL A 42 -1.84 -7.97 10.81
C VAL A 42 -1.45 -6.89 11.81
N VAL A 43 -1.04 -5.74 11.29
CA VAL A 43 -0.73 -4.54 12.07
C VAL A 43 -1.63 -3.40 11.61
N VAL A 44 -2.55 -2.98 12.46
CA VAL A 44 -3.35 -1.76 12.25
C VAL A 44 -2.61 -0.59 12.87
N SER A 45 -2.27 0.40 12.03
CA SER A 45 -1.54 1.59 12.45
C SER A 45 -2.46 2.81 12.42
N ASP A 46 -2.89 3.26 13.59
CA ASP A 46 -3.88 4.33 13.75
C ASP A 46 -3.26 5.72 13.84
N GLY A 47 -3.80 6.64 13.04
CA GLY A 47 -3.40 8.03 12.97
C GLY A 47 -4.15 8.96 13.95
N GLY A 48 -4.86 8.40 14.93
CA GLY A 48 -5.69 9.15 15.87
C GLY A 48 -7.17 9.19 15.45
N SER A 49 -7.75 8.02 15.14
CA SER A 49 -9.18 7.90 14.82
C SER A 49 -10.06 8.33 15.98
N SER A 50 -11.13 9.06 15.67
CA SER A 50 -12.14 9.55 16.60
C SER A 50 -13.47 8.79 16.51
N ASP A 51 -13.61 7.92 15.50
CA ASP A 51 -14.75 7.02 15.31
C ASP A 51 -14.54 5.64 15.94
N ALA A 52 -15.35 4.64 15.59
CA ALA A 52 -15.24 3.30 16.14
C ALA A 52 -14.10 2.45 15.55
N THR A 53 -13.24 2.99 14.67
CA THR A 53 -12.18 2.26 13.96
C THR A 53 -11.31 1.41 14.90
N LEU A 54 -10.76 2.02 15.95
CA LEU A 54 -9.89 1.32 16.90
C LEU A 54 -10.64 0.24 17.67
N LYS A 55 -11.83 0.56 18.20
CA LYS A 55 -12.66 -0.40 18.95
C LYS A 55 -12.98 -1.62 18.09
N ILE A 56 -13.23 -1.43 16.81
CA ILE A 56 -13.49 -2.52 15.85
C ILE A 56 -12.23 -3.35 15.65
N ALA A 57 -11.06 -2.71 15.41
CA ALA A 57 -9.80 -3.41 15.20
C ALA A 57 -9.37 -4.22 16.45
N GLU A 58 -9.56 -3.69 17.65
CA GLU A 58 -9.30 -4.37 18.93
C GLU A 58 -10.15 -5.63 19.14
N GLY A 59 -11.28 -5.75 18.43
CA GLY A 59 -12.11 -6.95 18.43
C GLY A 59 -11.49 -8.15 17.71
N PHE A 60 -10.43 -7.98 16.94
CA PHE A 60 -9.70 -9.05 16.24
C PHE A 60 -8.45 -9.44 17.03
N ARG A 61 -8.41 -10.65 17.59
CA ARG A 61 -7.30 -11.14 18.43
C ARG A 61 -5.96 -11.23 17.69
N GLU A 62 -6.00 -11.41 16.37
CA GLU A 62 -4.86 -11.55 15.48
C GLU A 62 -4.23 -10.21 15.10
N VAL A 63 -4.88 -9.09 15.45
CA VAL A 63 -4.46 -7.74 15.05
C VAL A 63 -3.60 -7.11 16.13
N LYS A 64 -2.41 -6.66 15.75
CA LYS A 64 -1.59 -5.75 16.55
C LYS A 64 -1.98 -4.31 16.24
N ILE A 65 -2.09 -3.48 17.27
CA ILE A 65 -2.42 -2.06 17.12
C ILE A 65 -1.20 -1.20 17.45
N VAL A 66 -0.91 -0.26 16.55
CA VAL A 66 0.09 0.78 16.72
C VAL A 66 -0.61 2.14 16.64
N ARG A 67 -0.32 3.04 17.60
CA ARG A 67 -0.85 4.41 17.57
C ARG A 67 0.26 5.37 17.24
N THR A 68 0.06 6.18 16.22
CA THR A 68 1.04 7.18 15.80
C THR A 68 0.78 8.55 16.43
N SER A 69 1.80 9.36 16.54
CA SER A 69 1.72 10.68 17.19
C SER A 69 0.91 11.71 16.40
N ARG A 70 0.69 11.46 15.12
CA ARG A 70 -0.07 12.35 14.22
C ARG A 70 -0.63 11.59 13.01
N PRO A 71 -1.70 12.09 12.38
CA PRO A 71 -2.23 11.51 11.15
C PRO A 71 -1.26 11.78 9.99
N SER A 72 -0.56 10.75 9.56
CA SER A 72 0.29 10.76 8.36
C SER A 72 0.43 9.32 7.87
N ARG A 73 -0.06 9.04 6.67
CA ARG A 73 -0.07 7.69 6.11
C ARG A 73 1.35 7.09 6.06
N GLY A 74 2.34 7.85 5.58
CA GLY A 74 3.73 7.39 5.58
C GLY A 74 4.24 7.06 6.97
N LEU A 75 3.97 7.92 7.98
CA LEU A 75 4.35 7.65 9.37
C LEU A 75 3.66 6.41 9.93
N GLN A 76 2.35 6.26 9.68
CA GLN A 76 1.59 5.09 10.13
C GLN A 76 2.16 3.79 9.54
N MET A 77 2.52 3.79 8.25
CA MET A 77 3.13 2.65 7.59
C MET A 77 4.55 2.38 8.12
N ASP A 78 5.35 3.40 8.38
CA ASP A 78 6.68 3.25 8.98
C ASP A 78 6.62 2.67 10.40
N GLU A 79 5.77 3.23 11.27
CA GLU A 79 5.62 2.72 12.64
C GLU A 79 5.07 1.29 12.65
N GLY A 80 4.09 0.98 11.79
CA GLY A 80 3.61 -0.39 11.62
C GLY A 80 4.70 -1.35 11.14
N SER A 81 5.58 -0.91 10.23
CA SER A 81 6.68 -1.72 9.72
C SER A 81 7.74 -2.06 10.77
N ARG A 82 7.96 -1.19 11.76
CA ARG A 82 8.92 -1.39 12.86
C ARG A 82 8.51 -2.53 13.79
N VAL A 83 7.21 -2.69 14.05
CA VAL A 83 6.69 -3.74 14.92
C VAL A 83 6.37 -5.04 14.17
N ALA A 84 6.33 -4.99 12.86
CA ALA A 84 6.10 -6.14 12.00
C ALA A 84 7.24 -7.16 12.09
N THR A 85 6.92 -8.45 12.15
CA THR A 85 7.90 -9.53 12.33
C THR A 85 8.14 -10.36 11.07
N GLY A 86 7.34 -10.16 10.02
CA GLY A 86 7.45 -10.90 8.76
C GLY A 86 8.64 -10.47 7.91
N ASP A 87 9.04 -11.34 6.99
CA ASP A 87 10.11 -11.13 6.00
C ASP A 87 9.67 -10.19 4.87
N VAL A 88 8.35 -10.12 4.67
CA VAL A 88 7.69 -9.27 3.68
C VAL A 88 6.70 -8.34 4.39
N LEU A 89 6.74 -7.07 4.05
CA LEU A 89 5.78 -6.05 4.46
C LEU A 89 4.81 -5.82 3.31
N LEU A 90 3.51 -5.88 3.57
CA LEU A 90 2.44 -5.53 2.65
C LEU A 90 1.68 -4.32 3.21
N PHE A 91 1.63 -3.23 2.47
CA PHE A 91 0.92 -2.01 2.86
C PHE A 91 -0.46 -2.00 2.19
N LEU A 92 -1.52 -2.16 2.99
CA LEU A 92 -2.89 -2.26 2.53
C LEU A 92 -3.72 -1.07 3.03
N HIS A 93 -4.36 -0.33 2.13
CA HIS A 93 -5.31 0.70 2.57
C HIS A 93 -6.55 0.07 3.18
N ALA A 94 -7.14 0.72 4.20
CA ALA A 94 -8.31 0.22 4.91
C ALA A 94 -9.56 0.08 4.03
N ASP A 95 -9.62 0.78 2.91
CA ASP A 95 -10.69 0.74 1.92
C ASP A 95 -10.42 -0.18 0.72
N THR A 96 -9.41 -1.06 0.84
CA THR A 96 -8.96 -1.97 -0.22
C THR A 96 -9.00 -3.42 0.27
N LEU A 97 -9.48 -4.33 -0.58
CA LEU A 97 -9.57 -5.76 -0.29
C LEU A 97 -8.53 -6.54 -1.10
N LEU A 98 -7.88 -7.49 -0.46
CA LEU A 98 -6.99 -8.44 -1.11
C LEU A 98 -7.78 -9.52 -1.85
N PRO A 99 -7.28 -10.04 -2.99
CA PRO A 99 -7.89 -11.19 -3.67
C PRO A 99 -7.64 -12.48 -2.89
N SER A 100 -8.36 -13.55 -3.21
CA SER A 100 -8.01 -14.90 -2.75
C SER A 100 -6.61 -15.28 -3.22
N ASN A 101 -5.89 -16.10 -2.43
CA ASN A 101 -4.51 -16.55 -2.71
C ASN A 101 -3.48 -15.41 -2.85
N TRP A 102 -3.72 -14.26 -2.24
CA TRP A 102 -2.83 -13.11 -2.32
C TRP A 102 -1.45 -13.41 -1.74
N SER A 103 -1.37 -14.18 -0.66
CA SER A 103 -0.08 -14.51 -0.01
C SER A 103 0.78 -15.38 -0.91
N GLU A 104 0.19 -16.35 -1.58
CA GLU A 104 0.88 -17.22 -2.54
C GLU A 104 1.37 -16.45 -3.77
N ALA A 105 0.59 -15.49 -4.26
CA ALA A 105 1.01 -14.63 -5.36
C ALA A 105 2.26 -13.80 -5.00
N ILE A 106 2.32 -13.25 -3.78
CA ILE A 106 3.51 -12.55 -3.27
C ILE A 106 4.71 -13.49 -3.16
N LYS A 107 4.53 -14.67 -2.57
CA LYS A 107 5.61 -15.67 -2.43
C LYS A 107 6.17 -16.05 -3.80
N LYS A 108 5.33 -16.33 -4.79
CA LYS A 108 5.74 -16.63 -6.18
C LYS A 108 6.51 -15.48 -6.83
N CYS A 109 6.17 -14.22 -6.52
CA CYS A 109 6.94 -13.07 -7.01
C CYS A 109 8.38 -13.06 -6.51
N PHE A 110 8.61 -13.46 -5.25
CA PHE A 110 9.93 -13.45 -4.65
C PHE A 110 10.74 -14.73 -4.88
N TYR A 111 10.11 -15.88 -5.15
CA TYR A 111 10.81 -17.10 -5.45
C TYR A 111 11.54 -17.03 -6.80
N GLY A 112 12.87 -17.29 -6.75
CA GLY A 112 13.69 -17.37 -7.96
C GLY A 112 13.86 -16.07 -8.75
N LYS A 113 13.45 -14.93 -8.21
CA LYS A 113 13.55 -13.62 -8.85
C LYS A 113 14.32 -12.63 -7.99
N ALA A 114 15.13 -11.77 -8.60
CA ALA A 114 15.78 -10.64 -7.95
C ALA A 114 14.78 -9.51 -7.62
N ALA A 115 13.53 -9.88 -7.27
CA ALA A 115 12.50 -8.93 -6.90
C ALA A 115 12.69 -8.51 -5.45
N VAL A 116 12.66 -7.21 -5.21
CA VAL A 116 12.73 -6.61 -3.86
C VAL A 116 11.37 -6.10 -3.40
N ALA A 117 10.48 -5.79 -4.35
CA ALA A 117 9.14 -5.27 -4.10
C ALA A 117 8.18 -5.65 -5.23
N GLY A 118 6.91 -5.39 -5.01
CA GLY A 118 5.86 -5.47 -6.04
C GLY A 118 4.57 -4.83 -5.58
N ALA A 119 3.56 -4.92 -6.44
CA ALA A 119 2.21 -4.47 -6.16
C ALA A 119 1.20 -5.30 -6.95
N PHE A 120 -0.04 -5.24 -6.55
CA PHE A 120 -1.15 -5.88 -7.24
C PHE A 120 -1.65 -5.01 -8.41
N THR A 121 -2.40 -5.61 -9.32
CA THR A 121 -3.21 -4.87 -10.27
C THR A 121 -4.37 -4.20 -9.53
N PHE A 122 -4.76 -3.00 -9.96
CA PHE A 122 -5.78 -2.20 -9.30
C PHE A 122 -7.17 -2.40 -9.93
N SER A 123 -8.21 -2.51 -9.11
CA SER A 123 -9.60 -2.38 -9.54
C SER A 123 -10.43 -1.57 -8.53
N ILE A 124 -11.59 -1.09 -8.99
CA ILE A 124 -12.56 -0.36 -8.19
C ILE A 124 -13.82 -1.20 -8.09
N ALA A 125 -14.35 -1.40 -6.88
CA ALA A 125 -15.56 -2.19 -6.62
C ALA A 125 -16.83 -1.49 -7.15
N SER A 126 -16.87 -1.22 -8.46
CA SER A 126 -17.99 -0.57 -9.14
C SER A 126 -18.05 -0.97 -10.61
N LYS A 127 -19.26 -0.99 -11.20
CA LYS A 127 -19.49 -1.39 -12.60
C LYS A 127 -19.44 -0.24 -13.62
N GLY A 128 -19.22 1.00 -13.19
CA GLY A 128 -19.26 2.17 -14.10
C GLY A 128 -18.10 2.17 -15.11
N ILE A 129 -18.36 2.56 -16.37
CA ILE A 129 -17.36 2.60 -17.44
C ILE A 129 -16.20 3.55 -17.12
N SER A 130 -16.47 4.67 -16.44
CA SER A 130 -15.44 5.61 -15.97
C SER A 130 -14.41 4.93 -15.06
N PHE A 131 -14.83 3.97 -14.24
CA PHE A 131 -13.91 3.21 -13.38
C PHE A 131 -13.03 2.26 -14.20
N ARG A 132 -13.55 1.63 -15.25
CA ARG A 132 -12.77 0.78 -16.17
C ARG A 132 -11.66 1.57 -16.86
N ILE A 133 -11.96 2.82 -17.25
CA ILE A 133 -10.96 3.73 -17.83
C ILE A 133 -9.86 4.05 -16.81
N ILE A 134 -10.24 4.37 -15.57
CA ILE A 134 -9.27 4.66 -14.49
C ILE A 134 -8.38 3.44 -14.21
N GLU A 135 -8.95 2.25 -14.11
CA GLU A 135 -8.22 1.00 -13.91
C GLU A 135 -7.25 0.71 -15.06
N PHE A 136 -7.69 0.91 -16.29
CA PHE A 136 -6.85 0.72 -17.47
C PHE A 136 -5.60 1.61 -17.41
N PHE A 137 -5.77 2.91 -17.19
CA PHE A 137 -4.64 3.85 -17.12
C PHE A 137 -3.76 3.61 -15.89
N SER A 138 -4.34 3.23 -14.74
CA SER A 138 -3.59 2.85 -13.55
C SER A 138 -2.71 1.62 -13.80
N SER A 139 -3.28 0.60 -14.45
CA SER A 139 -2.56 -0.63 -14.80
C SER A 139 -1.49 -0.37 -15.86
N LEU A 140 -1.78 0.46 -16.86
CA LEU A 140 -0.84 0.83 -17.90
C LEU A 140 0.38 1.55 -17.30
N ARG A 141 0.15 2.57 -16.47
CA ARG A 141 1.23 3.26 -15.73
C ARG A 141 2.06 2.28 -14.90
N ALA A 142 1.40 1.46 -14.07
CA ALA A 142 2.07 0.54 -13.18
C ALA A 142 2.97 -0.44 -13.95
N ARG A 143 2.50 -0.96 -15.08
CA ARG A 143 3.26 -1.92 -15.90
C ARG A 143 4.36 -1.27 -16.74
N LEU A 144 4.05 -0.16 -17.42
CA LEU A 144 5.03 0.50 -18.31
C LEU A 144 6.13 1.21 -17.52
N LEU A 145 5.76 1.93 -16.46
CA LEU A 145 6.71 2.69 -15.66
C LEU A 145 7.21 1.89 -14.45
N THR A 146 6.67 0.70 -14.20
CA THR A 146 6.90 -0.06 -12.97
C THR A 146 6.72 0.84 -11.74
N LEU A 147 5.65 1.63 -11.74
CA LEU A 147 5.38 2.65 -10.73
C LEU A 147 3.95 2.49 -10.19
N PRO A 148 3.72 1.51 -9.32
CA PRO A 148 2.44 1.37 -8.63
C PRO A 148 2.24 2.51 -7.63
N PHE A 149 0.97 2.83 -7.35
CA PHE A 149 0.58 3.73 -6.25
C PHE A 149 0.17 2.90 -5.02
N GLY A 150 0.05 3.56 -3.87
CA GLY A 150 -0.25 2.91 -2.60
C GLY A 150 -1.59 2.15 -2.58
N ASP A 151 -2.56 2.54 -3.40
CA ASP A 151 -3.84 1.86 -3.56
C ASP A 151 -3.74 0.49 -4.26
N GLN A 152 -2.56 0.13 -4.77
CA GLN A 152 -2.25 -1.16 -5.38
C GLN A 152 -1.65 -2.18 -4.40
N ALA A 153 -1.76 -1.94 -3.10
CA ALA A 153 -1.22 -2.80 -2.04
C ALA A 153 0.24 -3.19 -2.31
N ILE A 154 1.14 -2.22 -2.11
CA ILE A 154 2.58 -2.41 -2.31
C ILE A 154 3.11 -3.42 -1.29
N PHE A 155 3.87 -4.40 -1.75
CA PHE A 155 4.60 -5.33 -0.89
C PHE A 155 6.10 -5.26 -1.17
N VAL A 156 6.90 -5.46 -0.12
CA VAL A 156 8.35 -5.27 -0.19
C VAL A 156 9.06 -6.22 0.77
N ARG A 157 10.25 -6.71 0.41
CA ARG A 157 11.13 -7.40 1.36
C ARG A 157 11.47 -6.45 2.50
N LYS A 158 11.27 -6.87 3.75
CA LYS A 158 11.49 -6.03 4.94
C LYS A 158 12.90 -5.43 4.95
N GLU A 159 13.92 -6.23 4.61
CA GLU A 159 15.29 -5.76 4.51
C GLU A 159 15.45 -4.63 3.48
N ALA A 160 14.88 -4.81 2.28
CA ALA A 160 14.93 -3.81 1.21
C ALA A 160 14.20 -2.51 1.60
N PHE A 161 13.07 -2.62 2.32
CA PHE A 161 12.32 -1.47 2.83
C PHE A 161 13.18 -0.61 3.76
N PHE A 162 13.81 -1.23 4.76
CA PHE A 162 14.66 -0.49 5.70
C PHE A 162 15.95 0.01 5.05
N LYS A 163 16.55 -0.75 4.13
CA LYS A 163 17.71 -0.32 3.36
C LYS A 163 17.39 0.88 2.47
N ALA A 164 16.17 0.96 1.94
CA ALA A 164 15.67 2.14 1.21
C ALA A 164 15.33 3.33 2.11
N GLY A 165 15.32 3.19 3.44
CA GLY A 165 15.01 4.26 4.40
C GLY A 165 13.52 4.44 4.74
N GLY A 166 12.65 3.49 4.39
CA GLY A 166 11.22 3.56 4.66
C GLY A 166 10.50 4.67 3.88
N PHE A 167 9.35 5.14 4.35
CA PHE A 167 8.55 6.19 3.70
C PHE A 167 9.05 7.63 3.96
N MET A 168 10.06 7.80 4.81
CA MET A 168 10.72 9.09 5.10
C MET A 168 9.80 10.21 5.58
N GLY A 169 8.60 9.87 6.07
CA GLY A 169 7.65 10.83 6.63
C GLY A 169 7.09 11.85 5.64
N LEU A 170 7.16 11.59 4.34
CA LEU A 170 6.63 12.49 3.31
C LEU A 170 5.10 12.65 3.47
N PRO A 171 4.58 13.87 3.34
CA PRO A 171 3.15 14.13 3.52
C PRO A 171 2.30 13.65 2.34
N LEU A 172 2.90 13.52 1.15
CA LEU A 172 2.27 13.07 -0.09
C LEU A 172 3.33 12.47 -1.03
N MET A 173 2.93 11.56 -1.95
CA MET A 173 3.81 10.85 -2.89
C MET A 173 4.83 9.92 -2.22
N GLU A 174 4.59 9.52 -0.99
CA GLU A 174 5.41 8.57 -0.24
C GLU A 174 5.56 7.22 -0.94
N ASP A 175 4.51 6.79 -1.66
CA ASP A 175 4.48 5.56 -2.46
C ASP A 175 5.34 5.66 -3.72
N VAL A 176 5.27 6.79 -4.42
CA VAL A 176 6.10 7.05 -5.61
C VAL A 176 7.58 7.11 -5.24
N ASP A 177 7.88 7.82 -4.14
CA ASP A 177 9.24 8.00 -3.66
C ASP A 177 9.88 6.66 -3.23
N ILE A 178 9.21 5.87 -2.40
CA ILE A 178 9.75 4.57 -1.95
C ILE A 178 9.96 3.62 -3.12
N ILE A 179 9.05 3.55 -4.09
CA ILE A 179 9.21 2.72 -5.29
C ILE A 179 10.43 3.18 -6.11
N GLY A 180 10.65 4.47 -6.24
CA GLY A 180 11.84 5.03 -6.89
C GLY A 180 13.13 4.51 -6.25
N ARG A 181 13.23 4.57 -4.92
CA ARG A 181 14.39 4.07 -4.15
C ARG A 181 14.52 2.56 -4.19
N LEU A 182 13.44 1.80 -4.12
CA LEU A 182 13.45 0.34 -4.20
C LEU A 182 13.95 -0.17 -5.56
N LYS A 183 13.66 0.55 -6.65
CA LYS A 183 14.18 0.21 -7.99
C LYS A 183 15.70 0.23 -8.09
N THR A 184 16.39 1.01 -7.26
CA THR A 184 17.85 1.02 -7.22
C THR A 184 18.42 -0.22 -6.51
N LEU A 185 17.59 -0.91 -5.71
CA LEU A 185 17.98 -2.10 -4.96
C LEU A 185 17.64 -3.41 -5.68
N GLY A 186 16.67 -3.39 -6.60
CA GLY A 186 16.27 -4.58 -7.34
C GLY A 186 15.00 -4.39 -8.17
N LYS A 187 14.45 -5.50 -8.66
CA LYS A 187 13.26 -5.47 -9.50
C LYS A 187 11.99 -5.23 -8.69
N VAL A 188 11.06 -4.47 -9.24
CA VAL A 188 9.69 -4.30 -8.72
C VAL A 188 8.73 -5.04 -9.66
N CYS A 189 7.89 -5.91 -9.12
CA CYS A 189 6.95 -6.74 -9.87
C CYS A 189 5.54 -6.14 -9.82
N ILE A 190 4.78 -6.24 -10.92
CA ILE A 190 3.34 -5.99 -10.90
C ILE A 190 2.63 -7.32 -11.12
N LEU A 191 1.88 -7.74 -10.10
CA LEU A 191 1.12 -8.99 -10.13
C LEU A 191 -0.10 -8.86 -11.05
N LYS A 192 -0.57 -10.00 -11.55
CA LYS A 192 -1.83 -10.08 -12.32
C LYS A 192 -3.05 -10.09 -11.40
N GLU A 193 -2.87 -10.62 -10.20
CA GLU A 193 -3.86 -10.63 -9.14
C GLU A 193 -4.29 -9.20 -8.81
N THR A 194 -5.59 -9.02 -8.54
CA THR A 194 -6.20 -7.69 -8.52
C THR A 194 -6.77 -7.39 -7.15
N VAL A 195 -6.33 -6.29 -6.54
CA VAL A 195 -6.96 -5.71 -5.35
C VAL A 195 -8.20 -4.92 -5.74
N SER A 196 -9.18 -4.86 -4.82
CA SER A 196 -10.45 -4.17 -5.05
C SER A 196 -10.62 -3.02 -4.07
N ALA A 197 -10.53 -1.78 -4.57
CA ALA A 197 -10.70 -0.57 -3.78
C ALA A 197 -12.16 -0.11 -3.73
N SER A 198 -12.58 0.45 -2.60
CA SER A 198 -13.91 1.06 -2.43
C SER A 198 -14.10 2.24 -3.39
N PRO A 199 -15.24 2.35 -4.08
CA PRO A 199 -15.53 3.48 -4.98
C PRO A 199 -15.82 4.79 -4.24
N ARG A 200 -15.94 4.77 -2.90
CA ARG A 200 -16.39 5.88 -2.05
C ARG A 200 -15.73 7.22 -2.38
N ARG A 201 -14.40 7.23 -2.54
CA ARG A 201 -13.65 8.47 -2.83
C ARG A 201 -14.00 9.07 -4.18
N TRP A 202 -14.19 8.22 -5.19
CA TRP A 202 -14.54 8.66 -6.54
C TRP A 202 -16.00 9.09 -6.65
N ILE A 203 -16.89 8.42 -5.94
CA ILE A 203 -18.32 8.81 -5.88
C ILE A 203 -18.44 10.16 -5.18
N LYS A 204 -17.77 10.36 -4.03
CA LYS A 204 -17.86 11.61 -3.24
C LYS A 204 -17.25 12.83 -3.94
N LYS A 205 -16.14 12.65 -4.68
CA LYS A 205 -15.37 13.76 -5.31
C LYS A 205 -15.59 13.88 -6.81
N GLY A 206 -16.36 12.96 -7.43
CA GLY A 206 -16.45 12.82 -8.87
C GLY A 206 -15.25 12.07 -9.47
N ALA A 207 -15.51 11.00 -10.22
CA ALA A 207 -14.45 10.10 -10.72
C ALA A 207 -13.42 10.83 -11.59
N ALA A 208 -13.88 11.61 -12.56
CA ALA A 208 -13.02 12.36 -13.49
C ALA A 208 -12.16 13.41 -12.77
N MET A 209 -12.77 14.22 -11.90
CA MET A 209 -12.07 15.29 -11.18
C MET A 209 -11.02 14.74 -10.22
N ASN A 210 -11.34 13.68 -9.46
CA ASN A 210 -10.40 13.07 -8.55
C ASN A 210 -9.21 12.45 -9.30
N THR A 211 -9.46 11.79 -10.40
CA THR A 211 -8.42 11.18 -11.24
C THR A 211 -7.53 12.24 -11.88
N PHE A 212 -8.13 13.29 -12.46
CA PHE A 212 -7.37 14.42 -13.04
C PHE A 212 -6.48 15.08 -11.99
N LYS A 213 -7.01 15.35 -10.80
CA LYS A 213 -6.25 15.94 -9.69
C LYS A 213 -5.06 15.06 -9.29
N ASN A 214 -5.25 13.75 -9.20
CA ASN A 214 -4.16 12.80 -8.86
C ASN A 214 -3.07 12.81 -9.94
N TRP A 215 -3.43 12.77 -11.21
CA TRP A 215 -2.47 12.82 -12.33
C TRP A 215 -1.74 14.16 -12.40
N PHE A 216 -2.44 15.26 -12.17
CA PHE A 216 -1.84 16.59 -12.15
C PHE A 216 -0.81 16.72 -11.02
N VAL A 217 -1.16 16.30 -9.81
CA VAL A 217 -0.24 16.31 -8.66
C VAL A 217 0.95 15.39 -8.90
N PHE A 218 0.74 14.23 -9.51
CA PHE A 218 1.84 13.34 -9.90
C PHE A 218 2.77 13.98 -10.94
N ALA A 219 2.23 14.66 -11.96
CA ALA A 219 3.03 15.38 -12.94
C ALA A 219 3.87 16.52 -12.31
N LEU A 220 3.27 17.28 -11.38
CA LEU A 220 3.98 18.31 -10.63
C LEU A 220 5.09 17.73 -9.75
N TYR A 221 4.87 16.55 -9.14
CA TYR A 221 5.90 15.84 -8.39
C TYR A 221 7.09 15.47 -9.28
N LEU A 222 6.83 14.91 -10.47
CA LEU A 222 7.88 14.60 -11.44
C LEU A 222 8.62 15.85 -11.97
N ALA A 223 7.94 16.99 -12.00
CA ALA A 223 8.56 18.30 -12.32
C ALA A 223 9.36 18.90 -11.14
N GLY A 224 9.50 18.18 -10.00
CA GLY A 224 10.32 18.60 -8.87
C GLY A 224 9.60 19.50 -7.86
N VAL A 225 8.27 19.63 -7.90
CA VAL A 225 7.52 20.36 -6.87
C VAL A 225 7.55 19.57 -5.56
N SER A 226 7.92 20.23 -4.46
CA SER A 226 8.10 19.56 -3.17
C SER A 226 6.79 18.93 -2.64
N PRO A 227 6.87 17.77 -1.95
CA PRO A 227 5.72 17.08 -1.37
C PRO A 227 4.87 17.95 -0.43
N GLU A 228 5.48 18.88 0.30
CA GLU A 228 4.78 19.81 1.20
C GLU A 228 3.91 20.82 0.44
N ARG A 229 4.40 21.33 -0.70
CA ARG A 229 3.61 22.22 -1.58
C ARG A 229 2.47 21.46 -2.22
N LEU A 230 2.74 20.23 -2.68
CA LEU A 230 1.73 19.33 -3.26
C LEU A 230 0.64 18.98 -2.23
N TYR A 231 1.02 18.72 -0.99
CA TYR A 231 0.09 18.44 0.10
C TYR A 231 -0.85 19.62 0.36
N ARG A 232 -0.30 20.85 0.47
CA ARG A 232 -1.11 22.07 0.63
C ARG A 232 -2.08 22.28 -0.54
N TYR A 233 -1.63 22.03 -1.77
CA TYR A 233 -2.50 22.09 -2.94
C TYR A 233 -3.61 21.02 -2.91
N TYR A 234 -3.26 19.81 -2.49
CA TYR A 234 -4.17 18.66 -2.52
C TYR A 234 -5.24 18.72 -1.43
N TYR A 235 -4.89 19.12 -0.23
CA TYR A 235 -5.77 19.13 0.94
C TYR A 235 -6.21 20.51 1.39
N GLY A 236 -5.66 21.59 0.85
CA GLY A 236 -5.83 22.96 1.32
C GLY A 236 -4.87 23.30 2.47
N SER A 237 -4.66 24.57 2.71
CA SER A 237 -3.96 25.04 3.93
C SER A 237 -4.90 24.80 5.12
N ARG A 238 -4.59 23.78 5.91
CA ARG A 238 -5.12 23.61 7.28
C ARG A 238 -4.18 24.22 8.26
#